data_5eedf52a64bc93ba7a0463121065240b
#
_entry.id   5eedf52a64bc93ba7a0463121065240b
#
_cell.length_a   1.000
_cell.length_b   1.000
_cell.length_c   1.000
_cell.angle_alpha   90.00
_cell.angle_beta   90.00
_cell.angle_gamma   90.00
#
_symmetry.space_group_name_H-M   'P 1'
#
loop_
_entity.id
_entity.type
_entity.pdbx_description
1 polymer ?
#
loop_
_entity_poly.entity_id
_entity_poly.type
_entity_poly.pdbx_seq_one_letter_code
_entity_poly.pdbx_strand_id
1 'polypeptide(L)'
;MKNKKIRENELSYLAGLWDGDGTFAIQRLKTSKTKSKRAYWVRSTFTNTNETVVKMVDSILKKMGIKKTGLRSRQRKENWKMTYEFSINRLEDNKTLLTNLIPYLNGKKATAEIVLRFVSRRLLAKKETPYNPYTLDDDLQYDQVKQMNIKGKYPDHKVVSDIARRS
;
A
#
# COMPACT_ATOMS: atom_id res chain seq x y z
N MET A 1 26.13 -3.40 7.64
CA MET A 1 25.37 -2.36 8.38
C MET A 1 24.44 -3.06 9.36
N LYS A 2 24.59 -2.82 10.68
CA LYS A 2 23.70 -3.41 11.70
C LYS A 2 22.29 -2.87 11.48
N ASN A 3 21.33 -3.74 11.16
CA ASN A 3 19.90 -3.37 11.12
C ASN A 3 19.53 -2.83 12.50
N LYS A 4 19.33 -1.53 12.59
CA LYS A 4 18.86 -0.90 13.82
C LYS A 4 17.43 -1.37 14.03
N LYS A 5 17.18 -2.17 15.08
CA LYS A 5 15.84 -2.70 15.42
C LYS A 5 14.86 -1.52 15.52
N ILE A 6 13.77 -1.57 14.75
CA ILE A 6 12.73 -0.55 14.80
C ILE A 6 11.96 -0.74 16.11
N ARG A 7 11.69 0.35 16.79
CA ARG A 7 10.95 0.35 18.05
C ARG A 7 9.44 0.31 17.78
N GLU A 8 8.70 -0.29 18.67
CA GLU A 8 7.24 -0.41 18.57
C GLU A 8 6.54 0.96 18.46
N ASN A 9 7.01 1.95 19.21
CA ASN A 9 6.46 3.31 19.13
C ASN A 9 6.70 3.98 17.75
N GLU A 10 7.80 3.65 17.06
CA GLU A 10 8.04 4.12 15.69
C GLU A 10 7.04 3.49 14.70
N LEU A 11 6.71 2.21 14.89
CA LEU A 11 5.71 1.51 14.05
C LEU A 11 4.29 2.03 14.32
N SER A 12 3.91 2.18 15.59
CA SER A 12 2.59 2.72 15.96
C SER A 12 2.41 4.15 15.43
N TYR A 13 3.44 4.99 15.54
CA TYR A 13 3.41 6.35 15.01
C TYR A 13 3.31 6.35 13.47
N LEU A 14 4.10 5.51 12.80
CA LEU A 14 4.05 5.37 11.34
C LEU A 14 2.69 4.87 10.86
N ALA A 15 2.07 3.92 11.57
CA ALA A 15 0.74 3.41 11.26
C ALA A 15 -0.33 4.51 11.40
N GLY A 16 -0.30 5.31 12.48
CA GLY A 16 -1.21 6.44 12.64
C GLY A 16 -1.08 7.48 11.53
N LEU A 17 0.15 7.80 11.13
CA LEU A 17 0.39 8.67 9.97
C LEU A 17 -0.13 8.05 8.67
N TRP A 18 0.01 6.74 8.50
CA TRP A 18 -0.47 6.05 7.30
C TRP A 18 -1.99 5.97 7.26
N ASP A 19 -2.65 5.82 8.40
CA ASP A 19 -4.11 5.89 8.52
C ASP A 19 -4.65 7.27 8.09
N GLY A 20 -3.95 8.36 8.41
CA GLY A 20 -4.31 9.71 7.95
C GLY A 20 -3.95 9.95 6.48
N ASP A 21 -2.67 9.94 6.17
CA ASP A 21 -2.09 10.49 4.94
C ASP A 21 -1.55 9.44 3.96
N GLY A 22 -1.51 8.16 4.35
CA GLY A 22 -1.07 7.06 3.50
C GLY A 22 -2.19 6.49 2.64
N THR A 23 -1.82 5.76 1.60
CA THR A 23 -2.74 5.01 0.74
C THR A 23 -2.14 3.66 0.40
N PHE A 24 -2.94 2.60 0.49
CA PHE A 24 -2.64 1.28 -0.05
C PHE A 24 -3.52 1.04 -1.26
N ALA A 25 -2.92 0.71 -2.41
CA ALA A 25 -3.67 0.53 -3.64
C ALA A 25 -3.15 -0.65 -4.47
N ILE A 26 -4.10 -1.33 -5.12
CA ILE A 26 -3.85 -2.18 -6.27
C ILE A 26 -4.35 -1.38 -7.48
N GLN A 27 -3.51 -1.17 -8.47
CA GLN A 27 -3.85 -0.41 -9.67
C GLN A 27 -3.88 -1.35 -10.87
N ARG A 28 -4.95 -1.27 -11.67
CA ARG A 28 -5.04 -2.00 -12.93
C ARG A 28 -4.34 -1.21 -14.04
N LEU A 29 -3.39 -1.86 -14.69
CA LEU A 29 -2.70 -1.29 -15.84
C LEU A 29 -3.50 -1.59 -17.11
N LYS A 30 -3.73 -0.58 -17.94
CA LYS A 30 -4.21 -0.77 -19.30
C LYS A 30 -3.06 -1.30 -20.14
N THR A 31 -3.07 -2.57 -20.49
CA THR A 31 -2.04 -3.16 -21.34
C THR A 31 -2.68 -4.04 -22.41
N SER A 32 -2.24 -3.86 -23.64
CA SER A 32 -2.54 -4.75 -24.77
C SER A 32 -1.55 -5.91 -24.87
N LYS A 33 -0.44 -5.84 -24.10
CA LYS A 33 0.70 -6.77 -24.26
C LYS A 33 0.55 -8.10 -23.54
N THR A 34 -0.41 -8.24 -22.62
CA THR A 34 -0.64 -9.52 -21.94
C THR A 34 -1.81 -10.27 -22.55
N LYS A 35 -1.67 -11.61 -22.76
CA LYS A 35 -2.75 -12.46 -23.27
C LYS A 35 -4.03 -12.35 -22.43
N SER A 36 -3.90 -12.19 -21.12
CA SER A 36 -5.04 -12.04 -20.19
C SER A 36 -5.64 -10.64 -20.19
N LYS A 37 -5.02 -9.63 -20.84
CA LYS A 37 -5.38 -8.20 -20.74
C LYS A 37 -5.46 -7.70 -19.29
N ARG A 38 -4.92 -8.44 -18.33
CA ARG A 38 -4.86 -8.15 -16.91
C ARG A 38 -3.43 -7.88 -16.51
N ALA A 39 -3.19 -6.77 -15.90
CA ALA A 39 -1.93 -6.46 -15.24
C ALA A 39 -2.20 -5.54 -14.05
N TYR A 40 -1.60 -5.85 -12.91
CA TYR A 40 -1.80 -5.11 -11.68
C TYR A 40 -0.48 -4.64 -11.10
N TRP A 41 -0.54 -3.50 -10.48
CA TRP A 41 0.57 -2.87 -9.79
C TRP A 41 0.16 -2.50 -8.38
N VAL A 42 0.92 -2.96 -7.40
CA VAL A 42 0.73 -2.55 -6.01
C VAL A 42 1.49 -1.27 -5.75
N ARG A 43 0.84 -0.35 -5.07
CA ARG A 43 1.42 0.94 -4.73
C ARG A 43 0.97 1.39 -3.35
N SER A 44 1.92 1.53 -2.43
CA SER A 44 1.70 2.25 -1.17
C SER A 44 2.28 3.64 -1.30
N THR A 45 1.47 4.68 -1.07
CA THR A 45 1.86 6.08 -1.23
C THR A 45 1.71 6.80 0.10
N PHE A 46 2.67 7.65 0.43
CA PHE A 46 2.57 8.58 1.54
C PHE A 46 2.67 10.01 1.02
N THR A 47 1.75 10.86 1.47
CA THR A 47 1.62 12.25 0.99
C THR A 47 1.35 13.16 2.18
N ASN A 48 2.15 14.20 2.36
CA ASN A 48 1.90 15.20 3.42
C ASN A 48 2.37 16.60 2.95
N THR A 49 1.80 17.64 3.53
CA THR A 49 2.22 19.03 3.29
C THR A 49 3.37 19.48 4.18
N ASN A 50 3.69 18.72 5.21
CA ASN A 50 4.83 18.98 6.09
C ASN A 50 6.02 18.11 5.67
N GLU A 51 7.04 18.75 5.12
CA GLU A 51 8.25 18.08 4.63
C GLU A 51 9.00 17.34 5.75
N THR A 52 9.00 17.89 6.98
CA THR A 52 9.66 17.26 8.14
C THR A 52 9.02 15.92 8.48
N VAL A 53 7.68 15.83 8.45
CA VAL A 53 6.95 14.56 8.64
C VAL A 53 7.34 13.56 7.56
N VAL A 54 7.40 13.98 6.30
CA VAL A 54 7.77 13.10 5.18
C VAL A 54 9.21 12.59 5.30
N LYS A 55 10.15 13.46 5.70
CA LYS A 55 11.56 13.07 5.96
C LYS A 55 11.69 12.08 7.12
N MET A 56 10.90 12.26 8.17
CA MET A 56 10.86 11.33 9.30
C MET A 56 10.32 9.96 8.88
N VAL A 57 9.20 9.91 8.16
CA VAL A 57 8.66 8.66 7.59
C VAL A 57 9.70 7.98 6.70
N ASP A 58 10.38 8.73 5.83
CA ASP A 58 11.48 8.21 5.00
C ASP A 58 12.60 7.58 5.83
N SER A 59 12.97 8.20 6.96
CA SER A 59 13.99 7.65 7.87
C SER A 59 13.56 6.31 8.48
N ILE A 60 12.30 6.16 8.88
CA ILE A 60 11.77 4.90 9.41
C ILE A 60 11.76 3.84 8.32
N LEU A 61 11.29 4.14 7.12
CA LEU A 61 11.28 3.21 5.98
C LEU A 61 12.69 2.72 5.61
N LYS A 62 13.69 3.60 5.66
CA LYS A 62 15.10 3.24 5.47
C LYS A 62 15.60 2.25 6.53
N LYS A 63 15.22 2.43 7.80
CA LYS A 63 15.53 1.47 8.87
C LYS A 63 14.88 0.10 8.60
N MET A 64 13.69 0.06 7.98
CA MET A 64 13.01 -1.16 7.55
C MET A 64 13.65 -1.81 6.31
N GLY A 65 14.63 -1.17 5.68
CA GLY A 65 15.23 -1.62 4.42
C GLY A 65 14.31 -1.44 3.20
N ILE A 66 13.25 -0.65 3.32
CA ILE A 66 12.26 -0.43 2.28
C ILE A 66 12.79 0.57 1.24
N LYS A 67 12.73 0.19 -0.04
CA LYS A 67 13.04 1.06 -1.17
C LYS A 67 11.78 1.76 -1.65
N LYS A 68 11.82 3.07 -1.75
CA LYS A 68 10.73 3.91 -2.26
C LYS A 68 11.19 4.71 -3.48
N THR A 69 10.24 5.33 -4.17
CA THR A 69 10.54 6.33 -5.20
C THR A 69 11.20 7.55 -4.58
N GLY A 70 11.88 8.35 -5.40
CA GLY A 70 12.35 9.67 -4.97
C GLY A 70 11.20 10.51 -4.42
N LEU A 71 11.54 11.40 -3.49
CA LEU A 71 10.59 12.40 -2.97
C LEU A 71 10.20 13.34 -4.11
N ARG A 72 8.91 13.52 -4.31
CA ARG A 72 8.35 14.49 -5.25
C ARG A 72 7.66 15.59 -4.47
N SER A 73 7.87 16.83 -4.88
CA SER A 73 7.12 17.99 -4.40
C SER A 73 6.21 18.49 -5.51
N ARG A 74 4.98 18.84 -5.16
CA ARG A 74 4.00 19.37 -6.09
C ARG A 74 3.14 20.42 -5.42
N GLN A 75 3.03 21.57 -6.07
CA GLN A 75 2.02 22.59 -5.77
C GLN A 75 0.97 22.57 -6.89
N ARG A 76 -0.29 22.27 -6.54
CA ARG A 76 -1.36 22.12 -7.55
C ARG A 76 -1.92 23.46 -8.01
N LYS A 77 -1.92 24.47 -7.12
CA LYS A 77 -2.33 25.84 -7.39
C LYS A 77 -1.39 26.78 -6.62
N GLU A 78 -1.20 27.98 -7.11
CA GLU A 78 -0.27 28.96 -6.57
C GLU A 78 -0.49 29.25 -5.08
N ASN A 79 -1.77 29.30 -4.65
CA ASN A 79 -2.16 29.56 -3.26
C ASN A 79 -2.29 28.29 -2.39
N TRP A 80 -1.98 27.11 -2.92
CA TRP A 80 -2.04 25.86 -2.14
C TRP A 80 -0.69 25.54 -1.51
N LYS A 81 -0.73 24.85 -0.36
CA LYS A 81 0.49 24.34 0.27
C LYS A 81 1.21 23.36 -0.65
N MET A 82 2.53 23.40 -0.61
CA MET A 82 3.37 22.39 -1.23
C MET A 82 3.03 21.01 -0.66
N THR A 83 2.94 20.03 -1.51
CA THR A 83 2.67 18.64 -1.15
C THR A 83 3.89 17.79 -1.46
N TYR A 84 4.32 16.99 -0.52
CA TYR A 84 5.45 16.07 -0.65
C TYR A 84 4.91 14.64 -0.71
N GLU A 85 5.38 13.86 -1.69
CA GLU A 85 4.89 12.51 -1.95
C GLU A 85 6.03 11.58 -2.30
N PHE A 86 5.95 10.33 -1.82
CA PHE A 86 6.71 9.20 -2.35
C PHE A 86 5.83 7.94 -2.41
N SER A 87 6.31 6.93 -3.13
CA SER A 87 5.59 5.66 -3.28
C SER A 87 6.51 4.46 -3.12
N ILE A 88 5.95 3.38 -2.62
CA ILE A 88 6.57 2.06 -2.50
C ILE A 88 5.88 1.16 -3.54
N ASN A 89 6.66 0.65 -4.50
CA ASN A 89 6.11 -0.03 -5.67
C ASN A 89 6.53 -1.51 -5.77
N ARG A 90 7.63 -1.91 -5.10
CA ARG A 90 8.10 -3.30 -5.13
C ARG A 90 7.22 -4.16 -4.23
N LEU A 91 6.93 -5.39 -4.67
CA LEU A 91 6.10 -6.32 -3.90
C LEU A 91 6.74 -6.67 -2.54
N GLU A 92 8.05 -6.93 -2.54
CA GLU A 92 8.81 -7.27 -1.34
C GLU A 92 8.76 -6.14 -0.30
N ASP A 93 8.95 -4.89 -0.76
CA ASP A 93 8.92 -3.71 0.10
C ASP A 93 7.50 -3.44 0.63
N ASN A 94 6.46 -3.62 -0.20
CA ASN A 94 5.06 -3.54 0.24
C ASN A 94 4.73 -4.64 1.26
N LYS A 95 5.22 -5.88 1.06
CA LYS A 95 5.04 -6.96 2.04
C LYS A 95 5.65 -6.57 3.38
N THR A 96 6.90 -6.09 3.39
CA THR A 96 7.60 -5.65 4.60
C THR A 96 6.82 -4.54 5.31
N LEU A 97 6.39 -3.50 4.57
CA LEU A 97 5.61 -2.39 5.12
C LEU A 97 4.32 -2.89 5.77
N LEU A 98 3.50 -3.63 5.02
CA LEU A 98 2.18 -4.07 5.45
C LEU A 98 2.26 -5.01 6.65
N THR A 99 3.20 -5.98 6.65
CA THR A 99 3.39 -6.90 7.77
C THR A 99 3.73 -6.16 9.07
N ASN A 100 4.51 -5.09 9.00
CA ASN A 100 4.89 -4.32 10.18
C ASN A 100 3.80 -3.32 10.63
N LEU A 101 3.00 -2.77 9.71
CA LEU A 101 2.00 -1.75 10.06
C LEU A 101 0.64 -2.31 10.46
N ILE A 102 0.19 -3.43 9.88
CA ILE A 102 -1.15 -4.00 10.10
C ILE A 102 -1.51 -4.14 11.59
N PRO A 103 -0.59 -4.59 12.49
CA PRO A 103 -0.92 -4.68 13.92
C PRO A 103 -1.34 -3.35 14.57
N TYR A 104 -0.90 -2.22 14.01
CA TYR A 104 -1.09 -0.88 14.56
C TYR A 104 -2.07 -0.02 13.75
N LEU A 105 -2.51 -0.47 12.56
CA LEU A 105 -3.49 0.23 11.74
C LEU A 105 -4.90 0.07 12.32
N ASN A 106 -5.71 1.12 12.20
CA ASN A 106 -7.12 1.13 12.54
C ASN A 106 -7.98 1.38 11.29
N GLY A 107 -7.94 2.59 10.75
CA GLY A 107 -8.81 3.01 9.65
C GLY A 107 -8.55 2.29 8.33
N LYS A 108 -7.30 1.97 8.01
CA LYS A 108 -6.91 1.32 6.75
C LYS A 108 -6.50 -0.15 6.91
N LYS A 109 -6.74 -0.75 8.09
CA LYS A 109 -6.35 -2.13 8.38
C LYS A 109 -6.92 -3.13 7.37
N ALA A 110 -8.23 -3.09 7.13
CA ALA A 110 -8.88 -4.00 6.19
C ALA A 110 -8.32 -3.87 4.76
N THR A 111 -8.09 -2.65 4.28
CA THR A 111 -7.45 -2.41 2.98
C THR A 111 -6.03 -2.98 2.94
N ALA A 112 -5.26 -2.75 4.00
CA ALA A 112 -3.88 -3.24 4.13
C ALA A 112 -3.81 -4.78 4.11
N GLU A 113 -4.75 -5.47 4.78
CA GLU A 113 -4.84 -6.93 4.81
C GLU A 113 -5.14 -7.52 3.43
N ILE A 114 -6.06 -6.90 2.65
CA ILE A 114 -6.34 -7.35 1.27
C ILE A 114 -5.11 -7.15 0.39
N VAL A 115 -4.45 -6.00 0.48
CA VAL A 115 -3.23 -5.72 -0.29
C VAL A 115 -2.10 -6.68 0.12
N LEU A 116 -1.95 -7.01 1.41
CA LEU A 116 -0.95 -7.98 1.86
C LEU A 116 -1.21 -9.39 1.30
N ARG A 117 -2.48 -9.84 1.28
CA ARG A 117 -2.85 -11.13 0.65
C ARG A 117 -2.49 -11.14 -0.83
N PHE A 118 -2.85 -10.10 -1.57
CA PHE A 118 -2.49 -9.94 -2.97
C PHE A 118 -0.97 -10.02 -3.17
N VAL A 119 -0.20 -9.23 -2.44
CA VAL A 119 1.26 -9.17 -2.52
C VAL A 119 1.89 -10.53 -2.22
N SER A 120 1.43 -11.19 -1.14
CA SER A 120 1.98 -12.48 -0.71
C SER A 120 1.76 -13.56 -1.75
N ARG A 121 0.56 -13.62 -2.34
CA ARG A 121 0.23 -14.56 -3.41
C ARG A 121 1.07 -14.28 -4.67
N ARG A 122 1.21 -13.02 -5.08
CA ARG A 122 2.03 -12.64 -6.25
C ARG A 122 3.51 -12.97 -6.05
N LEU A 123 4.03 -12.81 -4.83
CA LEU A 123 5.41 -13.19 -4.52
C LEU A 123 5.62 -14.71 -4.53
N LEU A 124 4.65 -15.49 -4.04
CA LEU A 124 4.70 -16.95 -4.10
C LEU A 124 4.67 -17.41 -5.57
N ALA A 125 3.70 -16.95 -6.29
CA ALA A 125 3.52 -17.27 -7.71
C ALA A 125 4.75 -16.94 -8.58
N LYS A 126 5.45 -15.83 -8.29
CA LYS A 126 6.70 -15.47 -8.98
C LYS A 126 7.84 -16.45 -8.70
N LYS A 127 7.81 -17.16 -7.56
CA LYS A 127 8.81 -18.19 -7.22
C LYS A 127 8.53 -19.52 -7.92
N GLU A 128 7.26 -19.86 -8.09
CA GLU A 128 6.84 -21.15 -8.62
C GLU A 128 6.96 -21.23 -10.15
N THR A 129 6.61 -20.15 -10.85
CA THR A 129 6.64 -20.14 -12.33
C THR A 129 7.15 -18.80 -12.88
N PRO A 130 7.98 -18.84 -13.96
CA PRO A 130 8.40 -17.62 -14.68
C PRO A 130 7.21 -16.88 -15.29
N TYR A 131 6.16 -17.59 -15.67
CA TYR A 131 4.93 -17.07 -16.23
C TYR A 131 3.77 -17.34 -15.28
N ASN A 132 3.34 -16.29 -14.55
CA ASN A 132 2.21 -16.37 -13.66
C ASN A 132 1.12 -15.39 -14.09
N PRO A 133 0.10 -15.85 -14.82
CA PRO A 133 -1.00 -15.00 -15.24
C PRO A 133 -1.79 -14.47 -14.02
N TYR A 134 -2.40 -13.31 -14.18
CA TYR A 134 -3.35 -12.80 -13.22
C TYR A 134 -4.67 -13.57 -13.30
N THR A 135 -5.27 -13.83 -12.14
CA THR A 135 -6.48 -14.66 -11.98
C THR A 135 -7.70 -13.79 -11.70
N LEU A 136 -8.89 -14.42 -11.66
CA LEU A 136 -10.12 -13.75 -11.21
C LEU A 136 -10.03 -13.27 -9.77
N ASP A 137 -9.28 -13.99 -8.92
CA ASP A 137 -9.06 -13.56 -7.53
C ASP A 137 -8.24 -12.26 -7.45
N ASP A 138 -7.31 -12.03 -8.41
CA ASP A 138 -6.63 -10.73 -8.53
C ASP A 138 -7.61 -9.60 -8.90
N ASP A 139 -8.57 -9.87 -9.79
CA ASP A 139 -9.64 -8.93 -10.15
C ASP A 139 -10.50 -8.59 -8.92
N LEU A 140 -10.91 -9.61 -8.15
CA LEU A 140 -11.73 -9.41 -6.94
C LEU A 140 -11.00 -8.57 -5.88
N GLN A 141 -9.74 -8.87 -5.60
CA GLN A 141 -8.97 -8.11 -4.63
C GLN A 141 -8.73 -6.66 -5.10
N TYR A 142 -8.50 -6.45 -6.38
CA TYR A 142 -8.42 -5.11 -6.97
C TYR A 142 -9.73 -4.34 -6.76
N ASP A 143 -10.88 -4.94 -7.07
CA ASP A 143 -12.18 -4.28 -6.94
C ASP A 143 -12.51 -3.97 -5.47
N GLN A 144 -12.19 -4.87 -4.54
CA GLN A 144 -12.34 -4.64 -3.10
C GLN A 144 -11.52 -3.42 -2.64
N VAL A 145 -10.22 -3.38 -2.96
CA VAL A 145 -9.36 -2.25 -2.58
C VAL A 145 -9.81 -0.95 -3.23
N LYS A 146 -10.26 -1.01 -4.49
CA LYS A 146 -10.79 0.15 -5.20
C LYS A 146 -12.03 0.72 -4.51
N GLN A 147 -12.98 -0.14 -4.09
CA GLN A 147 -14.19 0.31 -3.37
C GLN A 147 -13.84 0.95 -2.03
N MET A 148 -12.90 0.38 -1.27
CA MET A 148 -12.45 0.94 0.00
C MET A 148 -11.74 2.30 -0.13
N ASN A 149 -11.11 2.56 -1.28
CA ASN A 149 -10.40 3.81 -1.55
C ASN A 149 -11.30 4.91 -2.15
N ILE A 150 -12.60 4.64 -2.41
CA ILE A 150 -13.53 5.67 -2.86
C ILE A 150 -13.84 6.62 -1.70
N LYS A 151 -13.56 7.91 -1.89
CA LYS A 151 -13.79 8.96 -0.88
C LYS A 151 -15.23 8.94 -0.35
N GLY A 152 -15.39 8.97 0.97
CA GLY A 152 -16.68 9.04 1.64
C GLY A 152 -17.43 7.70 1.79
N LYS A 153 -16.87 6.60 1.31
CA LYS A 153 -17.39 5.26 1.55
C LYS A 153 -16.40 4.47 2.40
N TYR A 154 -16.41 4.69 3.71
CA TYR A 154 -15.89 3.68 4.62
C TYR A 154 -16.94 2.55 4.60
N PRO A 155 -16.58 1.32 4.22
CA PRO A 155 -17.52 0.21 4.30
C PRO A 155 -17.91 0.08 5.78
N ASP A 156 -19.23 0.13 6.05
CA ASP A 156 -19.75 -0.29 7.35
C ASP A 156 -19.13 -1.63 7.70
N HIS A 157 -18.75 -1.82 8.95
CA HIS A 157 -18.16 -3.08 9.45
C HIS A 157 -18.95 -4.34 9.05
N LYS A 158 -20.23 -4.20 8.69
CA LYS A 158 -21.08 -5.28 8.16
C LYS A 158 -20.63 -5.81 6.80
N VAL A 159 -20.16 -4.95 5.89
CA VAL A 159 -19.74 -5.38 4.53
C VAL A 159 -18.46 -6.22 4.58
N VAL A 160 -17.56 -5.93 5.53
CA VAL A 160 -16.30 -6.68 5.72
C VAL A 160 -16.58 -8.08 6.27
N SER A 161 -17.58 -8.22 7.18
CA SER A 161 -17.97 -9.52 7.75
C SER A 161 -18.64 -10.43 6.72
N ASP A 162 -19.41 -9.88 5.78
CA ASP A 162 -20.11 -10.67 4.76
C ASP A 162 -19.16 -11.16 3.64
N ILE A 163 -18.10 -10.42 3.36
CA ILE A 163 -17.04 -10.84 2.43
C ILE A 163 -16.18 -11.95 3.04
N ALA A 164 -15.88 -11.87 4.34
CA ALA A 164 -15.10 -12.89 5.04
C ALA A 164 -15.86 -14.21 5.24
N ARG A 165 -17.20 -14.21 5.18
CA ARG A 165 -18.04 -15.42 5.28
C ARG A 165 -18.26 -16.14 3.95
N ARG A 166 -17.90 -15.55 2.82
CA ARG A 166 -18.04 -16.11 1.47
C ARG A 166 -16.74 -16.64 0.88
N SER A 167 -15.65 -16.56 1.62
CA SER A 167 -14.33 -17.15 1.34
C SER A 167 -14.03 -18.32 2.28
#